data_4fc3825cbac834d43a4f6c1e9252b1ff
#
_entry.id   4fc3825cbac834d43a4f6c1e9252b1ff
#
_cell.length_a   1.000
_cell.length_b   1.000
_cell.length_c   1.000
_cell.angle_alpha   90.00
_cell.angle_beta   90.00
_cell.angle_gamma   90.00
#
_symmetry.space_group_name_H-M   'P 1'
#
loop_
_entity.id
_entity.type
_entity.pdbx_description
1 polymer ?
#
loop_
_entity_poly.entity_id
_entity_poly.type
_entity_poly.pdbx_seq_one_letter_code
_entity_poly.pdbx_strand_id
1 'polypeptide(L)'
;MEGIAKILIVDDNPKYLAEALPMYGYDVDVATDGLEALKAIASMNYDLILLDVMMPNMDGWDTLKAIRNNKDTKTLPVIMITAVSEDQKVVSGLKIGADDYILKPFVLPNLLARIEAVLRRSNWSKEKQKHQTLTINGDLKVLTEREKDVLALVAQGASNQDIAAKLFIRDVTVKTHLNTIFKKLKVSNRTQAVLLALQMNLIN
;
A
#
# COMPACT_ATOMS: atom_id res chain seq x y z
N MET A 1 17.01 7.28 11.94
CA MET A 1 16.64 5.94 12.48
C MET A 1 15.20 5.73 12.10
N GLU A 2 14.90 4.81 11.21
CA GLU A 2 13.53 4.36 10.97
C GLU A 2 13.03 3.75 12.29
N GLY A 3 11.88 4.21 12.77
CA GLY A 3 11.28 3.69 14.00
C GLY A 3 10.89 2.22 13.81
N ILE A 4 10.98 1.43 14.87
CA ILE A 4 10.52 0.04 14.89
C ILE A 4 9.01 0.05 14.58
N ALA A 5 8.59 -0.69 13.55
CA ALA A 5 7.17 -0.74 13.19
C ALA A 5 6.36 -1.49 14.26
N LYS A 6 5.25 -0.91 14.69
CA LYS A 6 4.36 -1.46 15.71
C LYS A 6 3.20 -2.21 15.05
N ILE A 7 3.09 -3.50 15.36
CA ILE A 7 2.11 -4.43 14.78
C ILE A 7 1.13 -4.89 15.85
N LEU A 8 -0.16 -4.81 15.57
CA LEU A 8 -1.20 -5.45 16.36
C LEU A 8 -1.52 -6.82 15.77
N ILE A 9 -1.31 -7.89 16.55
CA ILE A 9 -1.77 -9.23 16.21
C ILE A 9 -3.14 -9.45 16.82
N VAL A 10 -4.13 -9.77 15.99
CA VAL A 10 -5.50 -10.06 16.41
C VAL A 10 -5.81 -11.50 16.02
N ASP A 11 -5.70 -12.40 16.99
CA ASP A 11 -5.80 -13.86 16.78
C ASP A 11 -6.16 -14.49 18.15
N ASP A 12 -7.05 -15.45 18.20
CA ASP A 12 -7.42 -16.15 19.45
C ASP A 12 -6.30 -17.10 19.94
N ASN A 13 -5.31 -17.40 19.10
CA ASN A 13 -4.09 -18.12 19.46
C ASN A 13 -2.81 -17.45 18.93
N PRO A 14 -2.47 -16.24 19.41
CA PRO A 14 -1.44 -15.37 18.83
C PRO A 14 -0.01 -15.80 19.18
N LYS A 15 0.19 -16.80 20.04
CA LYS A 15 1.47 -17.16 20.68
C LYS A 15 2.63 -17.26 19.68
N TYR A 16 2.43 -17.99 18.58
CA TYR A 16 3.47 -18.19 17.57
C TYR A 16 3.97 -16.89 16.96
N LEU A 17 3.07 -16.01 16.55
CA LEU A 17 3.43 -14.73 15.92
C LEU A 17 3.95 -13.73 16.94
N ALA A 18 3.38 -13.71 18.15
CA ALA A 18 3.81 -12.83 19.23
C ALA A 18 5.25 -13.14 19.70
N GLU A 19 5.68 -14.40 19.64
CA GLU A 19 7.07 -14.79 19.94
C GLU A 19 8.01 -14.59 18.75
N ALA A 20 7.54 -14.81 17.53
CA ALA A 20 8.39 -14.78 16.34
C ALA A 20 8.67 -13.34 15.84
N LEU A 21 7.67 -12.47 15.70
CA LEU A 21 7.84 -11.16 15.07
C LEU A 21 8.82 -10.21 15.78
N PRO A 22 8.93 -10.20 17.13
CA PRO A 22 9.95 -9.40 17.80
C PRO A 22 11.38 -9.78 17.42
N MET A 23 11.64 -11.05 17.09
CA MET A 23 12.96 -11.53 16.64
C MET A 23 13.37 -10.93 15.28
N TYR A 24 12.40 -10.40 14.51
CA TYR A 24 12.60 -9.72 13.24
C TYR A 24 12.51 -8.19 13.35
N GLY A 25 12.53 -7.66 14.58
CA GLY A 25 12.61 -6.21 14.83
C GLY A 25 11.27 -5.49 14.79
N TYR A 26 10.15 -6.20 15.01
CA TYR A 26 8.82 -5.57 15.15
C TYR A 26 8.45 -5.39 16.63
N ASP A 27 7.80 -4.27 16.95
CA ASP A 27 7.11 -4.09 18.24
C ASP A 27 5.69 -4.67 18.11
N VAL A 28 5.29 -5.51 19.06
CA VAL A 28 4.07 -6.33 18.91
C VAL A 28 3.18 -6.19 20.13
N ASP A 29 1.92 -5.81 19.88
CA ASP A 29 0.82 -5.97 20.83
C ASP A 29 -0.14 -7.07 20.33
N VAL A 30 -0.94 -7.60 21.24
CA VAL A 30 -1.86 -8.71 20.98
C VAL A 30 -3.27 -8.37 21.43
N ALA A 31 -4.25 -8.76 20.63
CA ALA A 31 -5.68 -8.80 20.98
C ALA A 31 -6.23 -10.19 20.62
N THR A 32 -7.13 -10.74 21.45
CA THR A 32 -7.66 -12.10 21.28
C THR A 32 -8.97 -12.15 20.49
N ASP A 33 -9.57 -10.99 20.24
CA ASP A 33 -10.78 -10.83 19.44
C ASP A 33 -10.90 -9.42 18.83
N GLY A 34 -11.91 -9.21 18.00
CA GLY A 34 -12.15 -7.94 17.32
C GLY A 34 -12.52 -6.80 18.28
N LEU A 35 -13.18 -7.07 19.40
CA LEU A 35 -13.56 -6.03 20.36
C LEU A 35 -12.33 -5.51 21.11
N GLU A 36 -11.42 -6.39 21.51
CA GLU A 36 -10.13 -6.00 22.08
C GLU A 36 -9.28 -5.23 21.08
N ALA A 37 -9.25 -5.69 19.81
CA ALA A 37 -8.54 -4.99 18.76
C ALA A 37 -9.02 -3.56 18.56
N LEU A 38 -10.33 -3.32 18.51
CA LEU A 38 -10.88 -1.97 18.37
C LEU A 38 -10.54 -1.07 19.56
N LYS A 39 -10.53 -1.60 20.80
CA LYS A 39 -10.08 -0.88 22.00
C LYS A 39 -8.59 -0.52 21.91
N ALA A 40 -7.74 -1.47 21.51
CA ALA A 40 -6.32 -1.24 21.35
C ALA A 40 -6.04 -0.14 20.30
N ILE A 41 -6.69 -0.20 19.14
CA ILE A 41 -6.55 0.77 18.05
C ILE A 41 -7.03 2.18 18.47
N ALA A 42 -8.02 2.27 19.35
CA ALA A 42 -8.49 3.55 19.86
C ALA A 42 -7.52 4.21 20.84
N SER A 43 -6.66 3.43 21.52
CA SER A 43 -5.73 3.90 22.55
C SER A 43 -4.29 4.05 22.06
N MET A 44 -3.90 3.34 21.01
CA MET A 44 -2.53 3.27 20.51
C MET A 44 -2.49 3.36 18.99
N ASN A 45 -1.38 3.88 18.46
CA ASN A 45 -1.14 3.89 17.02
C ASN A 45 -0.37 2.64 16.60
N TYR A 46 -0.86 1.97 15.57
CA TYR A 46 -0.22 0.82 14.93
C TYR A 46 0.14 1.14 13.50
N ASP A 47 1.19 0.51 12.99
CA ASP A 47 1.61 0.62 11.60
C ASP A 47 0.99 -0.46 10.72
N LEU A 48 0.58 -1.59 11.32
CA LEU A 48 -0.04 -2.72 10.66
C LEU A 48 -0.88 -3.54 11.63
N ILE A 49 -1.96 -4.12 11.14
CA ILE A 49 -2.74 -5.15 11.83
C ILE A 49 -2.59 -6.48 11.10
N LEU A 50 -2.28 -7.54 11.84
CA LEU A 50 -2.43 -8.93 11.39
C LEU A 50 -3.73 -9.45 12.01
N LEU A 51 -4.73 -9.75 11.19
CA LEU A 51 -6.09 -10.01 11.63
C LEU A 51 -6.54 -11.41 11.22
N ASP A 52 -6.76 -12.29 12.19
CA ASP A 52 -7.43 -13.57 11.92
C ASP A 52 -8.91 -13.34 11.60
N VAL A 53 -9.44 -14.20 10.77
CA VAL A 53 -10.87 -14.22 10.43
C VAL A 53 -11.68 -14.93 11.50
N MET A 54 -11.18 -16.04 11.99
CA MET A 54 -11.94 -16.94 12.88
C MET A 54 -11.61 -16.66 14.35
N MET A 55 -12.38 -15.79 14.98
CA MET A 55 -12.21 -15.42 16.38
C MET A 55 -13.55 -15.39 17.12
N PRO A 56 -13.55 -15.56 18.46
CA PRO A 56 -14.76 -15.42 19.27
C PRO A 56 -15.23 -13.95 19.34
N ASN A 57 -16.41 -13.74 19.86
CA ASN A 57 -17.06 -12.45 20.13
C ASN A 57 -17.27 -11.57 18.88
N MET A 58 -16.21 -11.18 18.20
CA MET A 58 -16.23 -10.39 16.96
C MET A 58 -15.22 -10.95 15.99
N ASP A 59 -15.69 -11.42 14.83
CA ASP A 59 -14.85 -12.01 13.80
C ASP A 59 -13.99 -10.98 13.04
N GLY A 60 -13.02 -11.47 12.25
CA GLY A 60 -12.12 -10.60 11.52
C GLY A 60 -12.80 -9.77 10.41
N TRP A 61 -13.91 -10.26 9.83
CA TRP A 61 -14.62 -9.50 8.80
C TRP A 61 -15.34 -8.29 9.38
N ASP A 62 -16.01 -8.47 10.51
CA ASP A 62 -16.72 -7.38 11.18
C ASP A 62 -15.72 -6.41 11.82
N THR A 63 -14.58 -6.91 12.32
CA THR A 63 -13.47 -6.07 12.79
C THR A 63 -12.91 -5.21 11.65
N LEU A 64 -12.65 -5.78 10.47
CA LEU A 64 -12.17 -5.04 9.31
C LEU A 64 -13.17 -3.97 8.86
N LYS A 65 -14.47 -4.31 8.80
CA LYS A 65 -15.52 -3.33 8.47
C LYS A 65 -15.53 -2.16 9.47
N ALA A 66 -15.42 -2.43 10.77
CA ALA A 66 -15.38 -1.41 11.80
C ALA A 66 -14.17 -0.49 11.63
N ILE A 67 -12.98 -1.06 11.36
CA ILE A 67 -11.75 -0.30 11.09
C ILE A 67 -11.92 0.61 9.86
N ARG A 68 -12.52 0.11 8.78
CA ARG A 68 -12.70 0.88 7.51
C ARG A 68 -13.80 1.94 7.59
N ASN A 69 -14.79 1.75 8.43
CA ASN A 69 -15.87 2.73 8.66
C ASN A 69 -15.46 3.89 9.57
N ASN A 70 -14.40 3.76 10.33
CA ASN A 70 -13.90 4.84 11.21
C ASN A 70 -12.89 5.71 10.43
N LYS A 71 -13.11 7.04 10.44
CA LYS A 71 -12.28 8.02 9.71
C LYS A 71 -10.81 8.01 10.11
N ASP A 72 -10.52 7.73 11.37
CA ASP A 72 -9.16 7.78 11.93
C ASP A 72 -8.37 6.51 11.65
N THR A 73 -9.05 5.37 11.45
CA THR A 73 -8.43 4.05 11.26
C THR A 73 -8.59 3.47 9.86
N LYS A 74 -9.41 4.07 8.98
CA LYS A 74 -9.72 3.55 7.64
C LYS A 74 -8.51 3.31 6.74
N THR A 75 -7.40 4.01 6.99
CA THR A 75 -6.15 3.89 6.24
C THR A 75 -5.10 3.03 6.93
N LEU A 76 -5.42 2.48 8.11
CA LEU A 76 -4.53 1.58 8.84
C LEU A 76 -4.38 0.28 8.07
N PRO A 77 -3.16 -0.14 7.72
CA PRO A 77 -2.93 -1.35 6.95
C PRO A 77 -3.40 -2.60 7.68
N VAL A 78 -4.08 -3.50 6.97
CA VAL A 78 -4.58 -4.76 7.52
C VAL A 78 -4.21 -5.91 6.58
N ILE A 79 -3.49 -6.91 7.12
CA ILE A 79 -3.29 -8.21 6.48
C ILE A 79 -4.24 -9.21 7.13
N MET A 80 -5.14 -9.80 6.35
CA MET A 80 -6.02 -10.87 6.82
C MET A 80 -5.27 -12.20 6.88
N ILE A 81 -5.42 -12.93 7.97
CA ILE A 81 -4.87 -14.27 8.15
C ILE A 81 -6.05 -15.23 8.32
N THR A 82 -6.14 -16.31 7.53
CA THR A 82 -7.31 -17.17 7.62
C THR A 82 -7.04 -18.60 7.17
N ALA A 83 -7.79 -19.54 7.74
CA ALA A 83 -7.84 -20.92 7.29
C ALA A 83 -8.84 -21.16 6.14
N VAL A 84 -9.66 -20.17 5.79
CA VAL A 84 -10.73 -20.32 4.80
C VAL A 84 -10.20 -20.06 3.39
N SER A 85 -10.23 -21.09 2.55
CA SER A 85 -9.76 -21.09 1.16
C SER A 85 -10.84 -20.78 0.13
N GLU A 86 -12.06 -20.38 0.55
CA GLU A 86 -13.13 -20.06 -0.38
C GLU A 86 -12.83 -18.78 -1.15
N ASP A 87 -12.55 -18.90 -2.45
CA ASP A 87 -12.22 -17.79 -3.35
C ASP A 87 -13.22 -16.63 -3.27
N GLN A 88 -14.51 -16.91 -3.04
CA GLN A 88 -15.55 -15.89 -2.90
C GLN A 88 -15.41 -15.04 -1.63
N LYS A 89 -14.92 -15.61 -0.52
CA LYS A 89 -14.70 -14.87 0.74
C LYS A 89 -13.41 -14.05 0.69
N VAL A 90 -12.39 -14.53 0.00
CA VAL A 90 -11.14 -13.78 -0.26
C VAL A 90 -11.45 -12.54 -1.11
N VAL A 91 -12.18 -12.70 -2.20
CA VAL A 91 -12.62 -11.59 -3.07
C VAL A 91 -13.49 -10.60 -2.31
N SER A 92 -14.35 -11.07 -1.40
CA SER A 92 -15.18 -10.21 -0.54
C SER A 92 -14.32 -9.41 0.45
N GLY A 93 -13.28 -10.01 1.05
CA GLY A 93 -12.38 -9.33 1.99
C GLY A 93 -11.56 -8.22 1.33
N LEU A 94 -11.03 -8.47 0.14
CA LEU A 94 -10.35 -7.43 -0.65
C LEU A 94 -11.29 -6.29 -1.04
N LYS A 95 -12.57 -6.59 -1.35
CA LYS A 95 -13.60 -5.56 -1.61
C LYS A 95 -13.96 -4.76 -0.35
N ILE A 96 -13.86 -5.34 0.84
CA ILE A 96 -14.08 -4.65 2.13
C ILE A 96 -12.89 -3.74 2.46
N GLY A 97 -11.71 -3.96 1.83
CA GLY A 97 -10.56 -3.08 1.95
C GLY A 97 -9.40 -3.62 2.78
N ALA A 98 -9.19 -4.94 2.81
CA ALA A 98 -7.93 -5.51 3.28
C ALA A 98 -6.78 -5.14 2.34
N ASP A 99 -5.59 -4.90 2.88
CA ASP A 99 -4.40 -4.52 2.10
C ASP A 99 -3.66 -5.73 1.54
N ASP A 100 -3.74 -6.86 2.23
CA ASP A 100 -3.23 -8.16 1.79
C ASP A 100 -3.93 -9.30 2.56
N TYR A 101 -3.58 -10.53 2.18
CA TYR A 101 -4.24 -11.73 2.65
C TYR A 101 -3.28 -12.92 2.64
N ILE A 102 -3.30 -13.76 3.68
CA ILE A 102 -2.50 -14.97 3.76
C ILE A 102 -3.33 -16.14 4.29
N LEU A 103 -3.16 -17.31 3.66
CA LEU A 103 -3.84 -18.56 4.06
C LEU A 103 -3.04 -19.31 5.10
N LYS A 104 -3.69 -19.79 6.15
CA LYS A 104 -3.16 -20.81 7.08
C LYS A 104 -3.28 -22.21 6.44
N PRO A 105 -2.25 -23.07 6.52
CA PRO A 105 -0.94 -22.84 7.13
C PRO A 105 0.00 -22.05 6.22
N PHE A 106 0.79 -21.13 6.80
CA PHE A 106 1.79 -20.34 6.08
C PHE A 106 3.18 -20.55 6.68
N VAL A 107 4.21 -20.25 5.92
CA VAL A 107 5.59 -20.17 6.39
C VAL A 107 5.94 -18.74 6.76
N LEU A 108 6.65 -18.56 7.88
CA LEU A 108 6.98 -17.23 8.42
C LEU A 108 7.67 -16.30 7.40
N PRO A 109 8.63 -16.74 6.58
CA PRO A 109 9.24 -15.87 5.55
C PRO A 109 8.22 -15.27 4.57
N ASN A 110 7.15 -16.00 4.23
CA ASN A 110 6.10 -15.49 3.35
C ASN A 110 5.29 -14.37 4.02
N LEU A 111 4.95 -14.54 5.31
CA LEU A 111 4.28 -13.49 6.09
C LEU A 111 5.17 -12.26 6.23
N LEU A 112 6.46 -12.42 6.57
CA LEU A 112 7.42 -11.32 6.70
C LEU A 112 7.53 -10.50 5.39
N ALA A 113 7.65 -11.16 4.24
CA ALA A 113 7.70 -10.48 2.95
C ALA A 113 6.43 -9.65 2.67
N ARG A 114 5.24 -10.12 3.09
CA ARG A 114 3.97 -9.38 2.97
C ARG A 114 3.91 -8.20 3.93
N ILE A 115 4.32 -8.38 5.18
CA ILE A 115 4.43 -7.30 6.18
C ILE A 115 5.30 -6.17 5.62
N GLU A 116 6.50 -6.49 5.16
CA GLU A 116 7.41 -5.48 4.56
C GLU A 116 6.80 -4.78 3.35
N ALA A 117 6.15 -5.53 2.46
CA ALA A 117 5.52 -4.96 1.27
C ALA A 117 4.36 -4.01 1.61
N VAL A 118 3.54 -4.35 2.63
CA VAL A 118 2.42 -3.51 3.08
C VAL A 118 2.93 -2.28 3.82
N LEU A 119 3.86 -2.43 4.75
CA LEU A 119 4.46 -1.31 5.49
C LEU A 119 5.16 -0.32 4.55
N ARG A 120 5.92 -0.79 3.56
CA ARG A 120 6.55 0.06 2.56
C ARG A 120 5.52 0.87 1.76
N ARG A 121 4.39 0.26 1.35
CA ARG A 121 3.30 0.97 0.64
C ARG A 121 2.62 2.01 1.54
N SER A 122 2.40 1.70 2.81
CA SER A 122 1.80 2.60 3.80
C SER A 122 2.71 3.80 4.08
N ASN A 123 4.01 3.58 4.29
CA ASN A 123 4.97 4.66 4.49
C ASN A 123 5.05 5.58 3.28
N TRP A 124 5.03 5.04 2.07
CA TRP A 124 4.94 5.82 0.84
C TRP A 124 3.67 6.67 0.75
N SER A 125 2.54 6.15 1.25
CA SER A 125 1.29 6.91 1.30
C SER A 125 1.31 7.98 2.38
N LYS A 126 1.90 7.72 3.55
CA LYS A 126 2.10 8.69 4.63
C LYS A 126 3.07 9.81 4.22
N GLU A 127 4.15 9.47 3.52
CA GLU A 127 5.09 10.46 2.97
C GLU A 127 4.46 11.31 1.87
N LYS A 128 3.64 10.71 1.00
CA LYS A 128 2.85 11.47 0.01
C LYS A 128 1.85 12.42 0.67
N GLN A 129 1.17 12.02 1.74
CA GLN A 129 0.26 12.90 2.47
C GLN A 129 1.00 14.02 3.22
N LYS A 130 2.16 13.76 3.82
CA LYS A 130 3.03 14.82 4.41
C LYS A 130 3.53 15.77 3.33
N HIS A 131 3.83 15.30 2.13
CA HIS A 131 4.25 16.15 1.01
C HIS A 131 3.07 16.86 0.35
N GLN A 132 1.85 16.30 0.36
CA GLN A 132 0.66 17.01 -0.13
C GLN A 132 0.20 18.18 0.76
N THR A 133 0.53 18.15 2.07
CA THR A 133 0.20 19.28 2.97
C THR A 133 1.27 20.40 2.92
N LEU A 134 2.43 20.15 2.32
CA LEU A 134 3.56 21.11 2.29
C LEU A 134 3.90 21.66 0.91
N THR A 135 3.22 21.26 -0.17
CA THR A 135 3.58 21.78 -1.50
C THR A 135 2.37 21.96 -2.42
N ILE A 136 1.50 22.89 -2.09
CA ILE A 136 0.67 23.56 -3.09
C ILE A 136 1.45 24.77 -3.70
N ASN A 137 2.66 25.07 -3.21
CA ASN A 137 3.48 26.16 -3.77
C ASN A 137 4.95 25.74 -3.96
N GLY A 138 5.32 25.48 -5.22
CA GLY A 138 6.67 25.65 -5.74
C GLY A 138 7.64 24.52 -5.50
N ASP A 139 7.67 23.50 -6.37
CA ASP A 139 8.88 22.85 -6.92
C ASP A 139 8.60 21.57 -7.74
N LEU A 140 7.44 21.45 -8.34
CA LEU A 140 7.30 20.52 -9.46
C LEU A 140 7.91 21.21 -10.69
N LYS A 141 9.08 20.75 -11.14
CA LYS A 141 9.67 21.23 -12.39
C LYS A 141 8.66 20.99 -13.51
N VAL A 142 8.19 22.06 -14.11
CA VAL A 142 7.21 22.01 -15.19
C VAL A 142 7.69 21.08 -16.29
N LEU A 143 6.84 20.14 -16.71
CA LEU A 143 7.13 19.29 -17.86
C LEU A 143 7.18 20.16 -19.12
N THR A 144 8.18 19.95 -19.96
CA THR A 144 8.22 20.54 -21.29
C THR A 144 7.10 19.95 -22.17
N GLU A 145 6.70 20.67 -23.22
CA GLU A 145 5.68 20.14 -24.15
C GLU A 145 6.07 18.76 -24.69
N ARG A 146 7.36 18.56 -24.99
CA ARG A 146 7.85 17.27 -25.46
C ARG A 146 7.74 16.14 -24.41
N GLU A 147 7.91 16.45 -23.15
CA GLU A 147 7.71 15.51 -22.04
C GLU A 147 6.24 15.19 -21.83
N LYS A 148 5.35 16.17 -22.04
CA LYS A 148 3.90 15.96 -22.02
C LYS A 148 3.45 15.06 -23.17
N ASP A 149 3.95 15.27 -24.39
CA ASP A 149 3.67 14.41 -25.56
C ASP A 149 4.05 12.94 -25.27
N VAL A 150 5.28 12.75 -24.76
CA VAL A 150 5.74 11.41 -24.36
C VAL A 150 4.82 10.80 -23.30
N LEU A 151 4.46 11.57 -22.26
CA LEU A 151 3.66 11.08 -21.14
C LEU A 151 2.21 10.78 -21.57
N ALA A 152 1.62 11.57 -22.47
CA ALA A 152 0.31 11.31 -23.03
C ALA A 152 0.26 10.00 -23.83
N LEU A 153 1.28 9.72 -24.65
CA LEU A 153 1.38 8.44 -25.36
C LEU A 153 1.61 7.26 -24.41
N VAL A 154 2.36 7.49 -23.34
CA VAL A 154 2.51 6.50 -22.26
C VAL A 154 1.16 6.16 -21.63
N ALA A 155 0.33 7.13 -21.38
CA ALA A 155 -1.02 6.95 -20.81
C ALA A 155 -1.95 6.16 -21.75
N GLN A 156 -1.75 6.30 -23.06
CA GLN A 156 -2.44 5.49 -24.08
C GLN A 156 -1.91 4.05 -24.21
N GLY A 157 -0.94 3.64 -23.39
CA GLY A 157 -0.37 2.29 -23.42
C GLY A 157 0.70 2.06 -24.48
N ALA A 158 1.15 3.10 -25.20
CA ALA A 158 2.13 2.98 -26.27
C ALA A 158 3.49 2.49 -25.73
N SER A 159 4.15 1.54 -26.38
CA SER A 159 5.52 1.12 -26.06
C SER A 159 6.56 2.21 -26.40
N ASN A 160 7.79 2.09 -25.91
CA ASN A 160 8.83 3.06 -26.26
C ASN A 160 9.09 3.12 -27.77
N GLN A 161 8.96 2.00 -28.47
CA GLN A 161 9.09 1.94 -29.92
C GLN A 161 7.95 2.67 -30.63
N ASP A 162 6.71 2.50 -30.15
CA ASP A 162 5.56 3.21 -30.71
C ASP A 162 5.65 4.73 -30.48
N ILE A 163 6.11 5.12 -29.30
CA ILE A 163 6.36 6.53 -28.97
C ILE A 163 7.46 7.11 -29.86
N ALA A 164 8.55 6.38 -30.05
CA ALA A 164 9.66 6.75 -30.91
C ALA A 164 9.19 6.97 -32.35
N ALA A 165 8.39 6.04 -32.89
CA ALA A 165 7.81 6.15 -34.23
C ALA A 165 6.85 7.34 -34.36
N LYS A 166 5.91 7.51 -33.43
CA LYS A 166 4.91 8.60 -33.43
C LYS A 166 5.54 9.98 -33.30
N LEU A 167 6.61 10.10 -32.50
CA LEU A 167 7.26 11.37 -32.23
C LEU A 167 8.49 11.62 -33.12
N PHE A 168 8.79 10.73 -34.06
CA PHE A 168 9.94 10.82 -34.97
C PHE A 168 11.29 10.98 -34.24
N ILE A 169 11.48 10.22 -33.15
CA ILE A 169 12.71 10.19 -32.34
C ILE A 169 13.20 8.75 -32.15
N ARG A 170 14.41 8.57 -31.62
CA ARG A 170 14.96 7.23 -31.33
C ARG A 170 14.42 6.70 -30.00
N ASP A 171 14.29 5.37 -29.86
CA ASP A 171 13.88 4.70 -28.63
C ASP A 171 14.72 5.11 -27.40
N VAL A 172 16.02 5.28 -27.58
CA VAL A 172 16.93 5.77 -26.54
C VAL A 172 16.55 7.19 -26.05
N THR A 173 16.05 8.03 -26.95
CA THR A 173 15.58 9.37 -26.62
C THR A 173 14.29 9.34 -25.81
N VAL A 174 13.38 8.41 -26.13
CA VAL A 174 12.16 8.16 -25.32
C VAL A 174 12.53 7.74 -23.90
N LYS A 175 13.48 6.81 -23.72
CA LYS A 175 13.99 6.40 -22.41
C LYS A 175 14.57 7.57 -21.62
N THR A 176 15.30 8.46 -22.27
CA THR A 176 15.85 9.67 -21.65
C THR A 176 14.75 10.61 -21.18
N HIS A 177 13.72 10.86 -22.01
CA HIS A 177 12.56 11.67 -21.61
C HIS A 177 11.83 11.05 -20.42
N LEU A 178 11.57 9.73 -20.44
CA LEU A 178 10.91 9.04 -19.34
C LEU A 178 11.69 9.16 -18.02
N ASN A 179 13.01 8.98 -18.06
CA ASN A 179 13.85 9.15 -16.87
C ASN A 179 13.79 10.59 -16.33
N THR A 180 13.73 11.58 -17.22
CA THR A 180 13.61 12.99 -16.83
C THR A 180 12.22 13.29 -16.26
N ILE A 181 11.15 12.75 -16.87
CA ILE A 181 9.78 12.84 -16.38
C ILE A 181 9.67 12.23 -14.98
N PHE A 182 10.22 11.01 -14.77
CA PHE A 182 10.17 10.36 -13.47
C PHE A 182 10.88 11.17 -12.38
N LYS A 183 12.03 11.77 -12.70
CA LYS A 183 12.74 12.67 -11.78
C LYS A 183 11.95 13.95 -11.49
N LYS A 184 11.33 14.56 -12.52
CA LYS A 184 10.54 15.80 -12.37
C LYS A 184 9.27 15.56 -11.56
N LEU A 185 8.59 14.44 -11.82
CA LEU A 185 7.35 14.04 -11.13
C LEU A 185 7.63 13.34 -9.79
N LYS A 186 8.91 13.07 -9.45
CA LYS A 186 9.32 12.33 -8.25
C LYS A 186 8.65 10.97 -8.14
N VAL A 187 8.56 10.24 -9.24
CA VAL A 187 7.98 8.89 -9.34
C VAL A 187 9.05 7.89 -9.77
N SER A 188 8.85 6.60 -9.45
CA SER A 188 9.83 5.56 -9.69
C SER A 188 9.52 4.65 -10.87
N ASN A 189 8.32 4.72 -11.43
CA ASN A 189 7.94 3.88 -12.58
C ASN A 189 6.89 4.55 -13.48
N ARG A 190 6.69 3.93 -14.65
CA ARG A 190 5.80 4.38 -15.71
C ARG A 190 4.34 4.51 -15.26
N THR A 191 3.82 3.55 -14.52
CA THR A 191 2.44 3.53 -14.04
C THR A 191 2.18 4.68 -13.08
N GLN A 192 3.11 4.94 -12.16
CA GLN A 192 3.01 6.07 -11.23
C GLN A 192 3.06 7.42 -11.96
N ALA A 193 3.88 7.53 -13.02
CA ALA A 193 3.94 8.76 -13.81
C ALA A 193 2.60 9.06 -14.47
N VAL A 194 1.93 8.06 -15.04
CA VAL A 194 0.61 8.20 -15.66
C VAL A 194 -0.45 8.58 -14.64
N LEU A 195 -0.53 7.84 -13.52
CA LEU A 195 -1.52 8.12 -12.48
C LEU A 195 -1.38 9.53 -11.91
N LEU A 196 -0.16 9.97 -11.64
CA LEU A 196 0.09 11.32 -11.15
C LEU A 196 -0.27 12.38 -12.19
N ALA A 197 0.07 12.14 -13.47
CA ALA A 197 -0.23 13.06 -14.56
C ALA A 197 -1.74 13.25 -14.77
N LEU A 198 -2.53 12.18 -14.66
CA LEU A 198 -3.99 12.23 -14.71
C LEU A 198 -4.57 12.98 -13.50
N GLN A 199 -4.07 12.72 -12.29
CA GLN A 199 -4.49 13.40 -11.06
C GLN A 199 -4.22 14.90 -11.09
N MET A 200 -3.15 15.33 -11.77
CA MET A 200 -2.72 16.72 -11.87
C MET A 200 -3.24 17.42 -13.15
N ASN A 201 -4.07 16.76 -13.95
CA ASN A 201 -4.54 17.24 -15.26
C ASN A 201 -3.41 17.70 -16.19
N LEU A 202 -2.25 17.03 -16.14
CA LEU A 202 -1.10 17.32 -17.01
C LEU A 202 -1.26 16.71 -18.41
N ILE A 203 -2.12 15.72 -18.52
CA ILE A 203 -2.50 14.99 -19.74
C ILE A 203 -4.02 14.71 -19.69
N ASN A 204 -4.65 14.69 -20.85
CA ASN A 204 -6.07 14.32 -21.02
C ASN A 204 -6.21 12.84 -21.39
#